data_6200ecbb973eb8ac90cd988763f1f7f4
#
_entry.id   6200ecbb973eb8ac90cd988763f1f7f4
#
_cell.length_a   1.000
_cell.length_b   1.000
_cell.length_c   1.000
_cell.angle_alpha   90.00
_cell.angle_beta   90.00
_cell.angle_gamma   90.00
#
_symmetry.space_group_name_H-M   'P 1'
#
loop_
_entity.id
_entity.type
_entity.pdbx_description
1 polymer ?
#
loop_
_entity_poly.entity_id
_entity_poly.type
_entity_poly.pdbx_seq_one_letter_code
_entity_poly.pdbx_strand_id
1 'polypeptide(L)'
;MKQLPLSKLQSLFAAVSAAQKLYIPADDAAGQASFTVWQEGLTLTKKLNTVRSAKDLFFPQVENLVGFRVTGKQLDLVETRDPAEPFVLFGVRACDARSFEILDRVFLSEPQDTYYAARRAHGTVVTLACTRPEETCFCPAFGIDPAAPQGDISCWIEDETLFWQANTEKGAALTANLPMLEDTDGAAVAAQQEKTRALLKKLPLAGLDLSAVGAGKTKELFARPEWKQLSESCLGCGTCTFVCPTCQCYDIKEFDSGRLVRRFRCWDSCMYSDFTKMSAGQPRPTQLERFRQRFMHKLVYFPDNNDGCFGCVGCGRCLAKCPIHMNIVKVIKTLGEEHA
;
A
#
# COMPACT_ATOMS: atom_id res chain seq x y z
N MET A 1 -4.39 -19.99 -18.86
CA MET A 1 -4.19 -19.96 -17.40
C MET A 1 -3.34 -21.14 -16.99
N LYS A 2 -2.65 -21.08 -15.85
CA LYS A 2 -1.84 -22.19 -15.30
C LYS A 2 -2.39 -22.57 -13.93
N GLN A 3 -2.02 -23.75 -13.43
CA GLN A 3 -2.38 -24.23 -12.08
C GLN A 3 -1.24 -25.00 -11.44
N LEU A 4 -1.29 -25.09 -10.10
CA LEU A 4 -0.34 -25.83 -9.28
C LEU A 4 -1.02 -26.35 -8.01
N PRO A 5 -0.89 -27.63 -7.63
CA PRO A 5 -1.33 -28.09 -6.31
C PRO A 5 -0.59 -27.34 -5.19
N LEU A 6 -1.30 -26.92 -4.12
CA LEU A 6 -0.68 -26.18 -3.00
C LEU A 6 0.43 -26.99 -2.31
N SER A 7 0.41 -28.32 -2.38
CA SER A 7 1.50 -29.17 -1.89
C SER A 7 2.84 -28.89 -2.59
N LYS A 8 2.82 -28.35 -3.81
CA LYS A 8 4.02 -27.95 -4.58
C LYS A 8 4.40 -26.48 -4.42
N LEU A 9 3.69 -25.70 -3.58
CA LEU A 9 3.93 -24.26 -3.44
C LEU A 9 5.34 -23.92 -2.95
N GLN A 10 5.91 -24.75 -2.07
CA GLN A 10 7.29 -24.58 -1.60
C GLN A 10 8.30 -24.76 -2.76
N SER A 11 8.04 -25.70 -3.66
CA SER A 11 8.87 -25.89 -4.85
C SER A 11 8.79 -24.73 -5.82
N LEU A 12 7.60 -24.12 -5.98
CA LEU A 12 7.42 -22.89 -6.75
C LEU A 12 8.25 -21.74 -6.14
N PHE A 13 8.15 -21.54 -4.83
CA PHE A 13 8.88 -20.48 -4.13
C PHE A 13 10.40 -20.70 -4.20
N ALA A 14 10.87 -21.94 -4.06
CA ALA A 14 12.28 -22.28 -4.23
C ALA A 14 12.78 -21.95 -5.64
N ALA A 15 12.01 -22.31 -6.68
CA ALA A 15 12.38 -22.01 -8.07
C ALA A 15 12.47 -20.50 -8.34
N VAL A 16 11.51 -19.71 -7.84
CA VAL A 16 11.55 -18.24 -7.95
C VAL A 16 12.73 -17.68 -7.18
N SER A 17 12.94 -18.12 -5.93
CA SER A 17 13.99 -17.61 -5.05
C SER A 17 15.41 -17.94 -5.54
N ALA A 18 15.59 -18.99 -6.34
CA ALA A 18 16.86 -19.32 -6.96
C ALA A 18 17.32 -18.29 -8.00
N ALA A 19 16.39 -17.57 -8.63
CA ALA A 19 16.67 -16.58 -9.66
C ALA A 19 16.69 -15.13 -9.15
N GLN A 20 15.84 -14.80 -8.19
CA GLN A 20 15.67 -13.43 -7.68
C GLN A 20 15.02 -13.43 -6.29
N LYS A 21 15.15 -12.33 -5.54
CA LYS A 21 14.55 -12.23 -4.20
C LYS A 21 13.03 -12.41 -4.28
N LEU A 22 12.50 -13.34 -3.48
CA LEU A 22 11.06 -13.57 -3.35
C LEU A 22 10.59 -13.06 -1.99
N TYR A 23 9.60 -12.15 -1.99
CA TYR A 23 8.92 -11.69 -0.80
C TYR A 23 7.52 -12.30 -0.73
N ILE A 24 7.16 -12.83 0.44
CA ILE A 24 5.85 -13.39 0.72
C ILE A 24 5.26 -12.80 2.00
N PRO A 25 3.93 -12.75 2.16
CA PRO A 25 3.31 -12.41 3.42
C PRO A 25 3.40 -13.61 4.37
N ALA A 26 4.14 -13.46 5.47
CA ALA A 26 4.33 -14.50 6.48
C ALA A 26 4.15 -13.93 7.89
N ASP A 27 3.87 -14.80 8.86
CA ASP A 27 3.78 -14.42 10.26
C ASP A 27 5.18 -14.41 10.91
N ASP A 28 5.47 -13.37 11.70
CA ASP A 28 6.66 -13.30 12.54
C ASP A 28 6.48 -14.11 13.84
N ALA A 29 7.50 -14.12 14.70
CA ALA A 29 7.48 -14.83 15.98
C ALA A 29 6.39 -14.30 16.94
N ALA A 30 5.93 -13.08 16.80
CA ALA A 30 4.82 -12.49 17.54
C ALA A 30 3.46 -12.75 16.89
N GLY A 31 3.43 -13.52 15.78
CA GLY A 31 2.25 -13.81 15.02
C GLY A 31 1.73 -12.59 14.23
N GLN A 32 2.56 -11.60 13.89
CA GLN A 32 2.15 -10.48 13.06
C GLN A 32 2.54 -10.74 11.61
N ALA A 33 1.58 -10.59 10.70
CA ALA A 33 1.83 -10.77 9.27
C ALA A 33 2.60 -9.59 8.67
N SER A 34 3.68 -9.89 7.95
CA SER A 34 4.47 -8.91 7.20
C SER A 34 5.02 -9.52 5.91
N PHE A 35 5.36 -8.68 4.91
CA PHE A 35 6.13 -9.14 3.76
C PHE A 35 7.58 -9.33 4.18
N THR A 36 8.10 -10.53 3.97
CA THR A 36 9.47 -10.90 4.31
C THR A 36 10.10 -11.73 3.19
N VAL A 37 11.42 -11.74 3.11
CA VAL A 37 12.14 -12.57 2.15
C VAL A 37 11.85 -14.05 2.45
N TRP A 38 11.43 -14.78 1.44
CA TRP A 38 11.16 -16.20 1.58
C TRP A 38 12.45 -16.98 1.87
N GLN A 39 12.32 -17.92 2.76
CA GLN A 39 13.34 -18.93 3.10
C GLN A 39 12.65 -20.29 3.15
N GLU A 40 13.40 -21.35 2.94
CA GLU A 40 12.89 -22.72 2.97
C GLU A 40 12.12 -22.99 4.28
N GLY A 41 10.92 -23.57 4.15
CA GLY A 41 10.01 -23.83 5.26
C GLY A 41 9.12 -22.67 5.68
N LEU A 42 9.36 -21.45 5.19
CA LEU A 42 8.47 -20.31 5.48
C LEU A 42 7.17 -20.45 4.68
N THR A 43 6.03 -20.31 5.37
CA THR A 43 4.70 -20.48 4.78
C THR A 43 3.93 -19.14 4.70
N LEU A 44 2.95 -19.09 3.80
CA LEU A 44 2.05 -17.95 3.71
C LEU A 44 1.25 -17.78 4.99
N THR A 45 1.10 -16.54 5.43
CA THR A 45 0.16 -16.20 6.52
C THR A 45 -1.28 -16.53 6.13
N LYS A 46 -2.06 -16.98 7.11
CA LYS A 46 -3.52 -17.16 6.96
C LYS A 46 -4.30 -15.86 7.12
N LYS A 47 -3.64 -14.77 7.55
CA LYS A 47 -4.26 -13.46 7.71
C LYS A 47 -4.52 -12.81 6.36
N LEU A 48 -5.63 -12.09 6.26
CA LEU A 48 -5.97 -11.40 5.02
C LEU A 48 -4.97 -10.30 4.70
N ASN A 49 -4.67 -9.45 5.67
CA ASN A 49 -3.80 -8.29 5.51
C ASN A 49 -2.54 -8.40 6.38
N THR A 50 -1.43 -7.97 5.84
CA THR A 50 -0.23 -7.65 6.61
C THR A 50 -0.44 -6.37 7.42
N VAL A 51 0.28 -6.22 8.53
CA VAL A 51 0.21 -5.00 9.37
C VAL A 51 0.60 -3.76 8.56
N ARG A 52 1.73 -3.83 7.87
CA ARG A 52 2.13 -2.86 6.85
C ARG A 52 1.92 -3.45 5.47
N SER A 53 1.56 -2.61 4.51
CA SER A 53 1.42 -3.04 3.12
C SER A 53 2.77 -3.34 2.49
N ALA A 54 2.75 -3.97 1.31
CA ALA A 54 3.94 -4.18 0.50
C ALA A 54 4.57 -2.89 -0.06
N LYS A 55 4.01 -1.72 0.23
CA LYS A 55 4.55 -0.40 -0.13
C LYS A 55 6.02 -0.25 0.25
N ASP A 56 6.44 -0.82 1.38
CA ASP A 56 7.81 -0.76 1.92
C ASP A 56 8.86 -1.21 0.90
N LEU A 57 8.50 -2.09 -0.03
CA LEU A 57 9.44 -2.61 -1.03
C LEU A 57 9.67 -1.64 -2.19
N PHE A 58 8.73 -0.76 -2.47
CA PHE A 58 8.85 0.29 -3.49
C PHE A 58 9.19 1.66 -2.90
N PHE A 59 8.66 1.95 -1.71
CA PHE A 59 8.90 3.17 -0.95
C PHE A 59 9.27 2.80 0.49
N PRO A 60 10.56 2.51 0.77
CA PRO A 60 11.03 2.09 2.08
C PRO A 60 10.79 3.13 3.16
N GLN A 61 10.62 2.67 4.41
CA GLN A 61 10.42 3.55 5.55
C GLN A 61 11.62 4.48 5.78
N VAL A 62 12.83 4.01 5.50
CA VAL A 62 14.06 4.80 5.52
C VAL A 62 14.87 4.46 4.27
N GLU A 63 15.40 5.46 3.60
CA GLU A 63 16.18 5.29 2.38
C GLU A 63 17.30 6.34 2.29
N ASN A 64 18.54 5.87 2.14
CA ASN A 64 19.68 6.75 1.89
C ASN A 64 19.57 7.39 0.50
N LEU A 65 19.80 8.69 0.42
CA LEU A 65 19.80 9.45 -0.82
C LEU A 65 21.22 9.70 -1.33
N VAL A 66 22.10 10.20 -0.45
CA VAL A 66 23.49 10.52 -0.78
C VAL A 66 24.33 10.59 0.48
N GLY A 67 25.60 10.26 0.37
CA GLY A 67 26.61 10.48 1.42
C GLY A 67 27.59 11.59 1.05
N PHE A 68 28.14 12.23 2.06
CA PHE A 68 29.18 13.25 1.93
C PHE A 68 30.33 12.95 2.88
N ARG A 69 31.54 12.90 2.34
CA ARG A 69 32.76 12.83 3.17
C ARG A 69 33.48 14.14 3.08
N VAL A 70 33.80 14.74 4.23
CA VAL A 70 34.56 15.97 4.34
C VAL A 70 35.95 15.64 4.83
N THR A 71 37.00 16.01 4.06
CA THR A 71 38.38 15.83 4.41
C THR A 71 39.09 17.19 4.24
N GLY A 72 39.24 17.92 5.35
CA GLY A 72 39.73 19.29 5.31
C GLY A 72 38.77 20.21 4.56
N LYS A 73 39.18 20.73 3.40
CA LYS A 73 38.37 21.58 2.52
C LYS A 73 37.73 20.80 1.34
N GLN A 74 38.03 19.51 1.23
CA GLN A 74 37.53 18.67 0.16
C GLN A 74 36.19 18.01 0.56
N LEU A 75 35.21 18.04 -0.35
CA LEU A 75 33.93 17.38 -0.22
C LEU A 75 33.80 16.30 -1.30
N ASP A 76 33.73 15.05 -0.87
CA ASP A 76 33.55 13.92 -1.75
C ASP A 76 32.10 13.41 -1.63
N LEU A 77 31.41 13.24 -2.77
CA LEU A 77 30.13 12.57 -2.81
C LEU A 77 30.34 11.04 -2.74
N VAL A 78 29.56 10.41 -1.90
CA VAL A 78 29.60 8.94 -1.73
C VAL A 78 28.23 8.37 -2.12
N GLU A 79 28.21 7.46 -3.06
CA GLU A 79 26.99 6.71 -3.36
C GLU A 79 26.62 5.83 -2.16
N THR A 80 25.43 6.03 -1.63
CA THR A 80 24.90 5.29 -0.48
C THR A 80 23.62 4.56 -0.82
N ARG A 81 23.19 4.64 -2.09
CA ARG A 81 21.98 4.00 -2.59
C ARG A 81 22.28 2.53 -2.84
N ASP A 82 21.41 1.67 -2.31
CA ASP A 82 21.45 0.26 -2.68
C ASP A 82 21.02 0.08 -4.14
N PRO A 83 21.75 -0.70 -4.94
CA PRO A 83 21.34 -1.00 -6.30
C PRO A 83 19.95 -1.68 -6.28
N ALA A 84 19.08 -1.27 -7.20
CA ALA A 84 17.81 -1.94 -7.38
C ALA A 84 18.03 -3.28 -8.07
N GLU A 85 17.68 -4.36 -7.38
CA GLU A 85 17.77 -5.74 -7.89
C GLU A 85 16.36 -6.25 -8.23
N PRO A 86 16.22 -7.13 -9.24
CA PRO A 86 14.95 -7.78 -9.52
C PRO A 86 14.42 -8.56 -8.32
N PHE A 87 13.12 -8.43 -8.06
CA PHE A 87 12.44 -9.18 -7.01
C PHE A 87 11.01 -9.54 -7.39
N VAL A 88 10.50 -10.59 -6.80
CA VAL A 88 9.09 -10.99 -6.89
C VAL A 88 8.40 -10.69 -5.57
N LEU A 89 7.23 -10.11 -5.65
CA LEU A 89 6.37 -9.81 -4.53
C LEU A 89 5.09 -10.64 -4.65
N PHE A 90 5.05 -11.78 -3.96
CA PHE A 90 3.92 -12.72 -4.01
C PHE A 90 2.89 -12.43 -2.94
N GLY A 91 1.61 -12.63 -3.27
CA GLY A 91 0.51 -12.57 -2.31
C GLY A 91 -0.03 -11.17 -2.02
N VAL A 92 0.22 -10.20 -2.92
CA VAL A 92 -0.30 -8.85 -2.83
C VAL A 92 -1.81 -8.84 -3.01
N ARG A 93 -2.57 -8.19 -2.11
CA ARG A 93 -4.02 -8.06 -2.25
C ARG A 93 -4.37 -6.97 -3.25
N ALA A 94 -5.56 -7.04 -3.86
CA ALA A 94 -6.03 -6.07 -4.85
C ALA A 94 -5.94 -4.61 -4.38
N CYS A 95 -6.27 -4.34 -3.11
CA CYS A 95 -6.16 -3.01 -2.53
C CYS A 95 -4.69 -2.53 -2.41
N ASP A 96 -3.74 -3.42 -2.13
CA ASP A 96 -2.33 -3.06 -2.09
C ASP A 96 -1.77 -2.87 -3.52
N ALA A 97 -2.17 -3.71 -4.49
CA ALA A 97 -1.81 -3.53 -5.89
C ALA A 97 -2.31 -2.17 -6.43
N ARG A 98 -3.58 -1.84 -6.17
CA ARG A 98 -4.13 -0.52 -6.53
C ARG A 98 -3.39 0.64 -5.86
N SER A 99 -2.85 0.44 -4.65
CA SER A 99 -2.08 1.47 -3.97
C SER A 99 -0.78 1.83 -4.68
N PHE A 100 -0.18 0.89 -5.41
CA PHE A 100 1.01 1.17 -6.22
C PHE A 100 0.71 2.13 -7.36
N GLU A 101 -0.44 1.98 -8.03
CA GLU A 101 -0.87 2.93 -9.08
C GLU A 101 -1.07 4.35 -8.53
N ILE A 102 -1.56 4.47 -7.28
CA ILE A 102 -1.70 5.76 -6.60
C ILE A 102 -0.32 6.37 -6.29
N LEU A 103 0.63 5.55 -5.84
CA LEU A 103 2.01 5.99 -5.61
C LEU A 103 2.73 6.31 -6.92
N ASP A 104 2.48 5.55 -7.98
CA ASP A 104 3.01 5.80 -9.33
C ASP A 104 2.61 7.21 -9.83
N ARG A 105 1.35 7.64 -9.61
CA ARG A 105 0.88 9.01 -9.95
C ARG A 105 1.66 10.11 -9.24
N VAL A 106 2.21 9.83 -8.06
CA VAL A 106 3.00 10.79 -7.28
C VAL A 106 4.48 10.73 -7.63
N PHE A 107 5.05 9.53 -7.63
CA PHE A 107 6.51 9.37 -7.71
C PHE A 107 7.05 9.23 -9.14
N LEU A 108 6.19 8.85 -10.10
CA LEU A 108 6.57 8.76 -11.51
C LEU A 108 6.16 10.00 -12.32
N SER A 109 5.47 10.99 -11.72
CA SER A 109 5.22 12.30 -12.35
C SER A 109 6.51 13.13 -12.40
N GLU A 110 6.57 14.09 -13.32
CA GLU A 110 7.73 14.97 -13.46
C GLU A 110 7.78 16.04 -12.33
N PRO A 111 8.93 16.25 -11.69
CA PRO A 111 10.18 15.50 -11.82
C PRO A 111 10.10 14.12 -11.17
N GLN A 112 10.47 13.08 -11.92
CA GLN A 112 10.35 11.70 -11.49
C GLN A 112 11.27 11.37 -10.30
N ASP A 113 10.74 10.65 -9.31
CA ASP A 113 11.54 10.05 -8.22
C ASP A 113 12.29 8.82 -8.74
N THR A 114 13.58 8.99 -9.03
CA THR A 114 14.41 7.93 -9.63
C THR A 114 14.63 6.74 -8.71
N TYR A 115 14.55 6.90 -7.38
CA TYR A 115 14.68 5.80 -6.41
C TYR A 115 13.44 4.90 -6.43
N TYR A 116 12.26 5.51 -6.40
CA TYR A 116 10.99 4.80 -6.53
C TYR A 116 10.89 4.12 -7.88
N ALA A 117 11.17 4.85 -8.96
CA ALA A 117 11.10 4.36 -10.34
C ALA A 117 11.99 3.12 -10.55
N ALA A 118 13.22 3.13 -10.04
CA ALA A 118 14.13 2.00 -10.13
C ALA A 118 13.55 0.75 -9.47
N ARG A 119 13.03 0.84 -8.23
CA ARG A 119 12.40 -0.29 -7.54
C ARG A 119 11.14 -0.77 -8.24
N ARG A 120 10.33 0.18 -8.72
CA ARG A 120 9.08 -0.13 -9.43
C ARG A 120 9.33 -0.88 -10.73
N ALA A 121 10.42 -0.52 -11.43
CA ALA A 121 10.87 -1.21 -12.64
C ALA A 121 11.34 -2.65 -12.37
N HIS A 122 11.99 -2.90 -11.21
CA HIS A 122 12.57 -4.20 -10.89
C HIS A 122 11.59 -5.15 -10.16
N GLY A 123 10.51 -4.65 -9.57
CA GLY A 123 9.53 -5.49 -8.88
C GLY A 123 8.55 -6.17 -9.84
N THR A 124 8.34 -7.47 -9.66
CA THR A 124 7.25 -8.23 -10.30
C THR A 124 6.17 -8.52 -9.27
N VAL A 125 4.96 -8.04 -9.51
CA VAL A 125 3.84 -8.11 -8.56
C VAL A 125 2.94 -9.30 -8.87
N VAL A 126 2.93 -10.28 -7.98
CA VAL A 126 2.04 -11.45 -8.02
C VAL A 126 0.91 -11.22 -7.02
N THR A 127 -0.27 -10.93 -7.51
CA THR A 127 -1.43 -10.67 -6.68
C THR A 127 -2.12 -11.96 -6.27
N LEU A 128 -2.77 -11.95 -5.11
CA LEU A 128 -3.56 -13.08 -4.62
C LEU A 128 -4.97 -12.60 -4.26
N ALA A 129 -5.97 -13.17 -4.90
CA ALA A 129 -7.37 -12.86 -4.68
C ALA A 129 -7.78 -13.06 -3.23
N CYS A 130 -8.71 -12.24 -2.76
CA CYS A 130 -9.32 -12.40 -1.44
C CYS A 130 -10.39 -13.50 -1.52
N THR A 131 -10.37 -14.41 -0.54
CA THR A 131 -11.40 -15.44 -0.36
C THR A 131 -12.26 -15.20 0.88
N ARG A 132 -11.70 -14.50 1.88
CA ARG A 132 -12.35 -14.22 3.16
C ARG A 132 -12.10 -12.75 3.56
N PRO A 133 -12.84 -11.79 2.95
CA PRO A 133 -12.71 -10.39 3.32
C PRO A 133 -13.14 -10.17 4.79
N GLU A 134 -12.50 -9.19 5.45
CA GLU A 134 -12.76 -8.82 6.83
C GLU A 134 -13.81 -7.70 6.92
N GLU A 135 -14.45 -7.53 8.08
CA GLU A 135 -15.48 -6.51 8.33
C GLU A 135 -14.99 -5.08 8.10
N THR A 136 -13.68 -4.85 8.24
CA THR A 136 -13.04 -3.56 7.98
C THR A 136 -12.76 -3.28 6.51
N CYS A 137 -12.96 -4.26 5.61
CA CYS A 137 -12.74 -4.11 4.18
C CYS A 137 -13.85 -3.29 3.52
N PHE A 138 -13.47 -2.31 2.70
CA PHE A 138 -14.39 -1.50 1.90
C PHE A 138 -13.79 -1.07 0.57
N CYS A 139 -12.86 -1.85 0.05
CA CYS A 139 -12.21 -1.57 -1.24
C CYS A 139 -13.19 -1.53 -2.44
N PRO A 140 -14.34 -2.26 -2.45
CA PRO A 140 -15.30 -2.10 -3.52
C PRO A 140 -15.89 -0.68 -3.66
N ALA A 141 -15.99 0.08 -2.56
CA ALA A 141 -16.41 1.48 -2.62
C ALA A 141 -15.48 2.36 -3.47
N PHE A 142 -14.23 1.97 -3.66
CA PHE A 142 -13.24 2.63 -4.52
C PHE A 142 -13.06 1.93 -5.88
N GLY A 143 -14.02 1.13 -6.31
CA GLY A 143 -14.00 0.45 -7.61
C GLY A 143 -12.98 -0.70 -7.71
N ILE A 144 -12.54 -1.27 -6.59
CA ILE A 144 -11.56 -2.36 -6.56
C ILE A 144 -12.30 -3.68 -6.38
N ASP A 145 -12.10 -4.63 -7.30
CA ASP A 145 -12.60 -5.99 -7.16
C ASP A 145 -11.54 -6.90 -6.53
N PRO A 146 -11.66 -7.25 -5.24
CA PRO A 146 -10.68 -8.11 -4.58
C PRO A 146 -10.77 -9.58 -5.00
N ALA A 147 -11.82 -9.98 -5.74
CA ALA A 147 -11.93 -11.31 -6.33
C ALA A 147 -11.17 -11.46 -7.65
N ALA A 148 -10.88 -10.32 -8.33
CA ALA A 148 -10.14 -10.28 -9.59
C ALA A 148 -8.98 -9.26 -9.50
N PRO A 149 -7.96 -9.53 -8.66
CA PRO A 149 -6.88 -8.59 -8.42
C PRO A 149 -6.03 -8.40 -9.69
N GLN A 150 -5.56 -7.18 -9.91
CA GLN A 150 -4.68 -6.84 -11.02
C GLN A 150 -3.22 -6.76 -10.55
N GLY A 151 -2.30 -7.33 -11.33
CA GLY A 151 -0.86 -7.33 -11.10
C GLY A 151 -0.14 -7.87 -12.33
N ASP A 152 1.17 -8.05 -12.28
CA ASP A 152 1.91 -8.72 -13.35
C ASP A 152 1.40 -10.15 -13.51
N ILE A 153 1.03 -10.76 -12.39
CA ILE A 153 0.39 -12.07 -12.32
C ILE A 153 -0.76 -11.99 -11.33
N SER A 154 -1.90 -12.59 -11.69
CA SER A 154 -3.05 -12.76 -10.82
C SER A 154 -3.16 -14.20 -10.37
N CYS A 155 -3.39 -14.43 -9.07
CA CYS A 155 -3.52 -15.75 -8.47
C CYS A 155 -4.81 -15.92 -7.69
N TRP A 156 -5.32 -17.13 -7.70
CA TRP A 156 -6.47 -17.60 -6.91
C TRP A 156 -6.11 -18.92 -6.22
N ILE A 157 -6.67 -19.15 -5.06
CA ILE A 157 -6.55 -20.42 -4.36
C ILE A 157 -7.96 -20.97 -4.13
N GLU A 158 -8.24 -22.13 -4.70
CA GLU A 158 -9.50 -22.86 -4.49
C GLU A 158 -9.19 -24.36 -4.50
N ASP A 159 -9.82 -25.11 -3.60
CA ASP A 159 -9.71 -26.58 -3.50
C ASP A 159 -8.25 -27.09 -3.55
N GLU A 160 -7.37 -26.56 -2.69
CA GLU A 160 -5.96 -26.94 -2.58
C GLU A 160 -5.15 -26.72 -3.88
N THR A 161 -5.66 -25.87 -4.80
CA THR A 161 -5.03 -25.54 -6.07
C THR A 161 -4.77 -24.04 -6.16
N LEU A 162 -3.54 -23.68 -6.54
CA LEU A 162 -3.17 -22.33 -6.95
C LEU A 162 -3.44 -22.17 -8.45
N PHE A 163 -4.26 -21.22 -8.82
CA PHE A 163 -4.44 -20.77 -10.21
C PHE A 163 -3.57 -19.56 -10.46
N TRP A 164 -2.99 -19.47 -11.65
CA TRP A 164 -1.96 -18.50 -11.99
C TRP A 164 -2.19 -17.95 -13.40
N GLN A 165 -2.33 -16.64 -13.53
CA GLN A 165 -2.53 -15.96 -14.80
C GLN A 165 -1.53 -14.81 -14.95
N ALA A 166 -0.64 -14.91 -15.93
CA ALA A 166 0.23 -13.82 -16.34
C ALA A 166 -0.56 -12.76 -17.11
N ASN A 167 -0.39 -11.48 -16.75
CA ASN A 167 -1.12 -10.36 -17.34
C ASN A 167 -0.18 -9.38 -18.08
N THR A 168 1.12 -9.40 -17.77
CA THR A 168 2.13 -8.52 -18.37
C THR A 168 3.29 -9.31 -18.93
N GLU A 169 4.17 -8.68 -19.70
CA GLU A 169 5.41 -9.28 -20.18
C GLU A 169 6.30 -9.76 -19.03
N LYS A 170 6.40 -9.00 -17.91
CA LYS A 170 7.12 -9.44 -16.71
C LYS A 170 6.51 -10.71 -16.13
N GLY A 171 5.18 -10.77 -16.04
CA GLY A 171 4.47 -11.95 -15.57
C GLY A 171 4.67 -13.15 -16.48
N ALA A 172 4.65 -12.96 -17.79
CA ALA A 172 4.90 -14.01 -18.77
C ALA A 172 6.35 -14.54 -18.68
N ALA A 173 7.33 -13.64 -18.57
CA ALA A 173 8.74 -14.00 -18.42
C ALA A 173 9.00 -14.80 -17.15
N LEU A 174 8.41 -14.40 -16.01
CA LEU A 174 8.49 -15.18 -14.76
C LEU A 174 7.85 -16.56 -14.92
N THR A 175 6.67 -16.62 -15.54
CA THR A 175 5.91 -17.88 -15.73
C THR A 175 6.65 -18.88 -16.60
N ALA A 176 7.34 -18.42 -17.65
CA ALA A 176 8.12 -19.28 -18.56
C ALA A 176 9.24 -20.06 -17.84
N ASN A 177 9.77 -19.54 -16.73
CA ASN A 177 10.81 -20.17 -15.92
C ASN A 177 10.26 -21.11 -14.83
N LEU A 178 8.96 -21.42 -14.84
CA LEU A 178 8.28 -22.24 -13.83
C LEU A 178 7.61 -23.48 -14.47
N PRO A 179 8.41 -24.49 -14.87
CA PRO A 179 7.90 -25.66 -15.62
C PRO A 179 6.95 -26.54 -14.82
N MET A 180 6.85 -26.36 -13.50
CA MET A 180 5.89 -27.09 -12.67
C MET A 180 4.45 -26.58 -12.80
N LEU A 181 4.22 -25.45 -13.47
CA LEU A 181 2.89 -24.89 -13.72
C LEU A 181 2.24 -25.60 -14.92
N GLU A 182 1.12 -26.24 -14.70
CA GLU A 182 0.37 -26.98 -15.71
C GLU A 182 -0.74 -26.11 -16.33
N ASP A 183 -1.12 -26.38 -17.59
CA ASP A 183 -2.21 -25.65 -18.24
C ASP A 183 -3.58 -26.05 -17.67
N THR A 184 -4.48 -25.08 -17.58
CA THR A 184 -5.86 -25.27 -17.12
C THR A 184 -6.81 -24.31 -17.83
N ASP A 185 -8.09 -24.67 -17.92
CA ASP A 185 -9.16 -23.80 -18.38
C ASP A 185 -9.57 -22.74 -17.35
N GLY A 186 -9.22 -22.96 -16.06
CA GLY A 186 -9.51 -22.01 -14.97
C GLY A 186 -10.98 -21.96 -14.56
N ALA A 187 -11.80 -22.95 -14.88
CA ALA A 187 -13.24 -22.94 -14.59
C ALA A 187 -13.56 -22.69 -13.10
N ALA A 188 -12.74 -23.22 -12.17
CA ALA A 188 -12.91 -23.03 -10.73
C ALA A 188 -12.74 -21.56 -10.28
N VAL A 189 -11.96 -20.76 -11.02
CA VAL A 189 -11.69 -19.35 -10.68
C VAL A 189 -12.97 -18.51 -10.73
N ALA A 190 -13.82 -18.70 -11.74
CA ALA A 190 -15.06 -17.96 -11.87
C ALA A 190 -16.02 -18.21 -10.68
N ALA A 191 -16.14 -19.47 -10.27
CA ALA A 191 -16.95 -19.84 -9.11
C ALA A 191 -16.42 -19.22 -7.81
N GLN A 192 -15.12 -19.24 -7.60
CA GLN A 192 -14.46 -18.62 -6.44
C GLN A 192 -14.65 -17.10 -6.42
N GLN A 193 -14.54 -16.43 -7.57
CA GLN A 193 -14.78 -14.99 -7.68
C GLN A 193 -16.21 -14.63 -7.28
N GLU A 194 -17.20 -15.37 -7.75
CA GLU A 194 -18.62 -15.13 -7.40
C GLU A 194 -18.89 -15.36 -5.89
N LYS A 195 -18.31 -16.41 -5.30
CA LYS A 195 -18.36 -16.63 -3.83
C LYS A 195 -17.82 -15.41 -3.07
N THR A 196 -16.67 -14.90 -3.49
CA THR A 196 -16.03 -13.74 -2.84
C THR A 196 -16.87 -12.47 -3.00
N ARG A 197 -17.41 -12.20 -4.20
CA ARG A 197 -18.29 -11.05 -4.44
C ARG A 197 -19.58 -11.12 -3.63
N ALA A 198 -20.14 -12.32 -3.47
CA ALA A 198 -21.31 -12.55 -2.63
C ALA A 198 -21.03 -12.28 -1.14
N LEU A 199 -19.83 -12.64 -0.63
CA LEU A 199 -19.41 -12.31 0.73
C LEU A 199 -19.22 -10.79 0.91
N LEU A 200 -18.58 -10.12 -0.05
CA LEU A 200 -18.35 -8.66 0.02
C LEU A 200 -19.66 -7.87 0.14
N LYS A 201 -20.71 -8.28 -0.54
CA LYS A 201 -22.05 -7.64 -0.45
C LYS A 201 -22.67 -7.72 0.94
N LYS A 202 -22.23 -8.66 1.79
CA LYS A 202 -22.73 -8.86 3.15
C LYS A 202 -21.90 -8.12 4.21
N LEU A 203 -20.77 -7.49 3.84
CA LEU A 203 -19.93 -6.79 4.78
C LEU A 203 -20.60 -5.49 5.28
N PRO A 204 -20.32 -5.06 6.52
CA PRO A 204 -20.90 -3.84 7.12
C PRO A 204 -20.67 -2.56 6.31
N LEU A 205 -19.62 -2.53 5.49
CA LEU A 205 -19.21 -1.36 4.71
C LEU A 205 -19.45 -1.54 3.20
N ALA A 206 -20.19 -2.56 2.77
CA ALA A 206 -20.48 -2.84 1.36
C ALA A 206 -21.22 -1.70 0.65
N GLY A 207 -22.10 -1.00 1.38
CA GLY A 207 -22.88 0.13 0.86
C GLY A 207 -22.31 1.50 1.21
N LEU A 208 -21.00 1.63 1.46
CA LEU A 208 -20.41 2.92 1.77
C LEU A 208 -20.53 3.86 0.56
N ASP A 209 -21.30 4.94 0.74
CA ASP A 209 -21.50 5.98 -0.26
C ASP A 209 -20.34 7.01 -0.21
N LEU A 210 -19.79 7.30 -1.37
CA LEU A 210 -18.73 8.31 -1.56
C LEU A 210 -19.23 9.59 -2.22
N SER A 211 -20.53 9.74 -2.49
CA SER A 211 -21.11 10.89 -3.20
C SER A 211 -20.81 12.23 -2.53
N ALA A 212 -20.67 12.23 -1.20
CA ALA A 212 -20.34 13.41 -0.41
C ALA A 212 -18.89 13.89 -0.57
N VAL A 213 -17.99 13.07 -1.11
CA VAL A 213 -16.56 13.36 -1.28
C VAL A 213 -16.14 13.21 -2.74
N GLY A 214 -14.96 13.66 -3.09
CA GLY A 214 -14.45 13.59 -4.46
C GLY A 214 -13.93 14.91 -4.97
N ALA A 215 -13.58 14.96 -6.25
CA ALA A 215 -13.09 16.16 -6.92
C ALA A 215 -14.13 17.29 -6.91
N GLY A 216 -13.66 18.54 -6.86
CA GLY A 216 -14.48 19.75 -6.87
C GLY A 216 -15.08 20.17 -5.54
N LYS A 217 -14.96 19.35 -4.50
CA LYS A 217 -15.64 19.56 -3.19
C LYS A 217 -14.79 20.29 -2.14
N THR A 218 -13.64 20.83 -2.53
CA THR A 218 -12.71 21.49 -1.59
C THR A 218 -13.38 22.65 -0.82
N LYS A 219 -14.09 23.56 -1.51
CA LYS A 219 -14.71 24.73 -0.87
C LYS A 219 -15.83 24.34 0.10
N GLU A 220 -16.63 23.36 -0.28
CA GLU A 220 -17.76 22.85 0.51
C GLU A 220 -17.26 22.15 1.77
N LEU A 221 -16.33 21.20 1.64
CA LEU A 221 -15.95 20.32 2.75
C LEU A 221 -14.90 20.93 3.68
N PHE A 222 -14.06 21.87 3.19
CA PHE A 222 -12.97 22.42 4.00
C PHE A 222 -13.48 23.19 5.23
N ALA A 223 -14.57 23.94 5.10
CA ALA A 223 -15.11 24.80 6.14
C ALA A 223 -16.16 24.09 7.05
N ARG A 224 -16.43 22.81 6.82
CA ARG A 224 -17.45 22.05 7.58
C ARG A 224 -17.15 22.08 9.09
N PRO A 225 -18.11 22.45 9.94
CA PRO A 225 -17.91 22.54 11.40
C PRO A 225 -17.65 21.16 12.05
N GLU A 226 -18.07 20.07 11.44
CA GLU A 226 -17.93 18.70 11.94
C GLU A 226 -16.45 18.29 12.10
N TRP A 227 -15.54 18.93 11.41
CA TRP A 227 -14.11 18.69 11.60
C TRP A 227 -13.67 18.86 13.04
N LYS A 228 -14.29 19.81 13.78
CA LYS A 228 -13.99 20.02 15.20
C LYS A 228 -14.33 18.75 16.00
N GLN A 229 -15.58 18.31 15.93
CA GLN A 229 -16.05 17.12 16.65
C GLN A 229 -15.30 15.86 16.23
N LEU A 230 -15.06 15.67 14.92
CA LEU A 230 -14.34 14.52 14.39
C LEU A 230 -12.88 14.46 14.87
N SER A 231 -12.22 15.60 15.08
CA SER A 231 -10.82 15.66 15.49
C SER A 231 -10.60 15.53 16.99
N GLU A 232 -11.60 15.83 17.82
CA GLU A 232 -11.47 15.93 19.30
C GLU A 232 -10.96 14.65 19.96
N SER A 233 -11.43 13.49 19.52
CA SER A 233 -11.03 12.20 20.07
C SER A 233 -9.72 11.66 19.47
N CYS A 234 -9.18 12.27 18.42
CA CYS A 234 -7.98 11.79 17.76
C CYS A 234 -6.73 12.01 18.62
N LEU A 235 -5.95 10.95 18.85
CA LEU A 235 -4.70 11.04 19.63
C LEU A 235 -3.52 11.66 18.86
N GLY A 236 -3.64 11.90 17.55
CA GLY A 236 -2.53 12.37 16.72
C GLY A 236 -1.38 11.37 16.56
N CYS A 237 -1.58 10.10 16.91
CA CYS A 237 -0.52 9.08 16.99
C CYS A 237 0.11 8.68 15.64
N GLY A 238 -0.47 9.08 14.49
CA GLY A 238 0.06 8.78 13.16
C GLY A 238 -0.11 7.33 12.68
N THR A 239 -0.55 6.37 13.51
CA THR A 239 -0.69 4.95 13.14
C THR A 239 -1.42 4.77 11.81
N CYS A 240 -2.51 5.50 11.61
CA CYS A 240 -3.33 5.43 10.40
C CYS A 240 -2.60 5.88 9.11
N THR A 241 -1.50 6.63 9.21
CA THR A 241 -0.66 7.03 8.07
C THR A 241 0.46 6.01 7.82
N PHE A 242 1.04 5.44 8.87
CA PHE A 242 2.11 4.45 8.76
C PHE A 242 1.63 3.09 8.25
N VAL A 243 0.41 2.66 8.62
CA VAL A 243 -0.18 1.41 8.09
C VAL A 243 -0.84 1.58 6.72
N CYS A 244 -0.98 2.83 6.24
CA CYS A 244 -1.69 3.11 4.99
C CYS A 244 -0.83 2.81 3.76
N PRO A 245 -1.34 2.02 2.80
CA PRO A 245 -0.61 1.70 1.58
C PRO A 245 -0.43 2.91 0.64
N THR A 246 -1.29 3.93 0.74
CA THR A 246 -1.29 5.10 -0.15
C THR A 246 -0.72 6.37 0.52
N CYS A 247 -0.24 6.32 1.77
CA CYS A 247 0.44 7.47 2.38
C CYS A 247 1.88 7.55 1.89
N GLN A 248 2.25 8.74 1.39
CA GLN A 248 3.56 9.01 0.78
C GLN A 248 4.33 10.17 1.43
N CYS A 249 3.86 10.68 2.58
CA CYS A 249 4.57 11.73 3.32
C CYS A 249 5.94 11.23 3.78
N TYR A 250 6.97 12.01 3.55
CA TYR A 250 8.33 11.76 4.03
C TYR A 250 9.02 13.07 4.41
N ASP A 251 10.07 12.95 5.20
CA ASP A 251 11.00 14.04 5.54
C ASP A 251 12.40 13.68 5.07
N ILE A 252 13.20 14.68 4.76
CA ILE A 252 14.62 14.53 4.40
C ILE A 252 15.45 14.99 5.59
N LYS A 253 16.29 14.08 6.08
CA LYS A 253 17.15 14.30 7.25
C LYS A 253 18.60 14.04 6.93
N GLU A 254 19.46 14.55 7.79
CA GLU A 254 20.89 14.30 7.76
C GLU A 254 21.34 13.67 9.07
N PHE A 255 22.28 12.76 8.96
CA PHE A 255 22.97 12.16 10.10
C PHE A 255 24.46 12.25 9.85
N ASP A 256 25.17 12.94 10.76
CA ASP A 256 26.62 13.04 10.75
C ASP A 256 27.23 12.04 11.74
N SER A 257 28.01 11.08 11.23
CA SER A 257 28.76 10.12 12.03
C SER A 257 30.16 10.59 12.38
N GLY A 258 30.56 11.83 12.05
CA GLY A 258 31.91 12.36 12.16
C GLY A 258 32.87 11.88 11.06
N ARG A 259 32.51 10.83 10.30
CA ARG A 259 33.29 10.30 9.17
C ARG A 259 32.54 10.43 7.83
N LEU A 260 31.24 10.40 7.88
CA LEU A 260 30.35 10.45 6.73
C LEU A 260 29.03 11.11 7.16
N VAL A 261 28.66 12.16 6.48
CA VAL A 261 27.31 12.72 6.57
C VAL A 261 26.42 11.97 5.59
N ARG A 262 25.30 11.43 6.05
CA ARG A 262 24.30 10.77 5.22
C ARG A 262 23.06 11.61 5.16
N ARG A 263 22.58 11.91 3.95
CA ARG A 263 21.25 12.45 3.71
C ARG A 263 20.33 11.30 3.37
N PHE A 264 19.21 11.20 4.05
CA PHE A 264 18.24 10.14 3.86
C PHE A 264 16.82 10.69 3.92
N ARG A 265 15.89 10.01 3.29
CA ARG A 265 14.46 10.24 3.53
C ARG A 265 13.90 9.19 4.47
N CYS A 266 12.92 9.58 5.27
CA CYS A 266 12.17 8.66 6.11
C CYS A 266 10.69 9.01 6.06
N TRP A 267 9.82 8.00 6.22
CA TRP A 267 8.40 8.29 6.29
C TRP A 267 8.09 9.28 7.40
N ASP A 268 7.14 10.16 7.11
CA ASP A 268 6.59 11.10 8.07
C ASP A 268 5.05 11.07 7.99
N SER A 269 4.40 11.87 8.80
CA SER A 269 2.97 11.90 8.92
C SER A 269 2.43 13.33 8.88
N CYS A 270 1.47 13.57 7.98
CA CYS A 270 0.71 14.83 7.99
C CYS A 270 -0.11 15.05 9.28
N MET A 271 -0.15 14.06 10.19
CA MET A 271 -0.74 14.16 11.51
C MET A 271 0.21 14.76 12.56
N TYR A 272 1.51 14.86 12.26
CA TYR A 272 2.52 15.40 13.18
C TYR A 272 2.68 16.91 13.03
N SER A 273 2.94 17.59 14.15
CA SER A 273 3.07 19.05 14.19
C SER A 273 4.23 19.56 13.35
N ASP A 274 5.34 18.83 13.36
CA ASP A 274 6.58 19.31 12.72
C ASP A 274 6.63 19.05 11.21
N PHE A 275 5.76 18.16 10.68
CA PHE A 275 5.74 17.82 9.26
C PHE A 275 5.52 19.03 8.33
N THR A 276 4.73 20.02 8.76
CA THR A 276 4.44 21.23 7.97
C THR A 276 5.03 22.49 8.55
N LYS A 277 5.91 22.37 9.56
CA LYS A 277 6.60 23.50 10.17
C LYS A 277 7.61 24.09 9.19
N MET A 278 7.52 25.38 8.96
CA MET A 278 8.40 26.16 8.10
C MET A 278 9.06 27.29 8.89
N SER A 279 10.13 27.86 8.36
CA SER A 279 10.80 29.02 8.97
C SER A 279 9.88 30.22 9.13
N ALA A 280 8.92 30.41 8.21
CA ALA A 280 7.97 31.50 8.20
C ALA A 280 6.67 31.22 9.02
N GLY A 281 6.48 30.02 9.56
CA GLY A 281 5.31 29.68 10.36
C GLY A 281 4.85 28.23 10.25
N GLN A 282 3.70 27.93 10.87
CA GLN A 282 3.07 26.62 10.86
C GLN A 282 1.64 26.74 10.29
N PRO A 283 1.39 26.23 9.07
CA PRO A 283 0.06 26.32 8.45
C PRO A 283 -0.98 25.39 9.07
N ARG A 284 -0.55 24.42 9.90
CA ARG A 284 -1.43 23.46 10.58
C ARG A 284 -1.09 23.37 12.07
N PRO A 285 -1.34 24.47 12.84
CA PRO A 285 -0.88 24.59 14.22
C PRO A 285 -1.63 23.65 15.17
N THR A 286 -2.90 23.33 14.90
CA THR A 286 -3.72 22.51 15.79
C THR A 286 -3.97 21.10 15.25
N GLN A 287 -4.48 20.24 16.12
CA GLN A 287 -4.88 18.88 15.77
C GLN A 287 -5.98 18.85 14.71
N LEU A 288 -6.89 19.83 14.75
CA LEU A 288 -7.99 19.92 13.79
C LEU A 288 -7.49 20.06 12.35
N GLU A 289 -6.56 20.98 12.08
CA GLU A 289 -6.05 21.20 10.73
C GLU A 289 -5.29 19.98 10.20
N ARG A 290 -4.50 19.32 11.06
CA ARG A 290 -3.75 18.11 10.68
C ARG A 290 -4.68 16.94 10.41
N PHE A 291 -5.70 16.75 11.26
CA PHE A 291 -6.74 15.75 11.07
C PHE A 291 -7.51 15.99 9.77
N ARG A 292 -8.04 17.19 9.56
CA ARG A 292 -8.74 17.59 8.33
C ARG A 292 -7.86 17.34 7.10
N GLN A 293 -6.61 17.79 7.13
CA GLN A 293 -5.66 17.59 6.01
C GLN A 293 -5.53 16.14 5.60
N ARG A 294 -5.42 15.21 6.55
CA ARG A 294 -5.28 13.79 6.24
C ARG A 294 -6.45 13.26 5.41
N PHE A 295 -7.67 13.61 5.79
CA PHE A 295 -8.86 13.09 5.12
C PHE A 295 -9.19 13.86 3.85
N MET A 296 -9.09 15.17 3.88
CA MET A 296 -9.26 16.00 2.69
C MET A 296 -8.27 15.62 1.59
N HIS A 297 -6.99 15.34 1.95
CA HIS A 297 -6.01 14.89 0.97
C HIS A 297 -6.45 13.62 0.24
N LYS A 298 -6.93 12.61 0.97
CA LYS A 298 -7.33 11.34 0.36
C LYS A 298 -8.64 11.38 -0.40
N LEU A 299 -9.57 12.18 0.06
CA LEU A 299 -10.95 12.15 -0.38
C LEU A 299 -11.32 13.29 -1.33
N VAL A 300 -10.52 14.37 -1.35
CA VAL A 300 -10.82 15.58 -2.13
C VAL A 300 -9.61 16.06 -2.91
N TYR A 301 -8.50 16.44 -2.25
CA TYR A 301 -7.36 17.06 -2.94
C TYR A 301 -6.65 16.11 -3.90
N PHE A 302 -6.54 14.82 -3.56
CA PHE A 302 -5.94 13.84 -4.45
C PHE A 302 -6.84 13.62 -5.68
N PRO A 303 -8.15 13.40 -5.54
CA PRO A 303 -9.08 13.39 -6.66
C PRO A 303 -9.05 14.64 -7.54
N ASP A 304 -8.96 15.84 -6.94
CA ASP A 304 -8.89 17.12 -7.68
C ASP A 304 -7.69 17.16 -8.65
N ASN A 305 -6.58 16.53 -8.26
CA ASN A 305 -5.31 16.60 -9.00
C ASN A 305 -4.96 15.29 -9.74
N ASN A 306 -5.83 14.27 -9.71
CA ASN A 306 -5.55 12.94 -10.26
C ASN A 306 -6.77 12.31 -10.95
N ASP A 307 -7.47 13.07 -11.81
CA ASP A 307 -8.59 12.60 -12.65
C ASP A 307 -9.71 11.93 -11.86
N GLY A 308 -10.02 12.44 -10.67
CA GLY A 308 -11.03 11.87 -9.78
C GLY A 308 -10.59 10.62 -9.01
N CYS A 309 -9.34 10.17 -9.17
CA CYS A 309 -8.82 9.01 -8.44
C CYS A 309 -8.70 9.32 -6.94
N PHE A 310 -9.31 8.51 -6.10
CA PHE A 310 -9.19 8.66 -4.65
C PHE A 310 -7.81 8.24 -4.12
N GLY A 311 -7.26 8.98 -3.15
CA GLY A 311 -6.06 8.61 -2.42
C GLY A 311 -6.28 7.51 -1.36
N CYS A 312 -7.36 6.74 -1.46
CA CYS A 312 -7.73 5.64 -0.57
C CYS A 312 -8.11 4.40 -1.39
N VAL A 313 -7.78 3.23 -0.88
CA VAL A 313 -8.08 1.93 -1.49
C VAL A 313 -8.98 1.04 -0.64
N GLY A 314 -9.56 1.55 0.42
CA GLY A 314 -10.50 0.80 1.27
C GLY A 314 -9.95 -0.47 1.92
N CYS A 315 -8.63 -0.56 2.16
CA CYS A 315 -7.97 -1.76 2.66
C CYS A 315 -8.27 -2.12 4.13
N GLY A 316 -8.93 -1.24 4.88
CA GLY A 316 -9.33 -1.48 6.27
C GLY A 316 -8.25 -1.32 7.34
N ARG A 317 -6.95 -1.29 7.01
CA ARG A 317 -5.87 -1.26 8.02
C ARG A 317 -6.00 -0.12 9.02
N CYS A 318 -6.34 1.09 8.57
CA CYS A 318 -6.50 2.22 9.49
C CYS A 318 -7.74 2.11 10.38
N LEU A 319 -8.76 1.35 9.98
CA LEU A 319 -9.91 1.02 10.83
C LEU A 319 -9.50 0.02 11.93
N ALA A 320 -8.84 -1.06 11.52
CA ALA A 320 -8.41 -2.13 12.42
C ALA A 320 -7.36 -1.70 13.45
N LYS A 321 -6.51 -0.71 13.12
CA LYS A 321 -5.37 -0.31 13.95
C LYS A 321 -5.58 0.99 14.73
N CYS A 322 -6.70 1.70 14.54
CA CYS A 322 -6.98 2.93 15.29
C CYS A 322 -7.39 2.60 16.74
N PRO A 323 -6.62 3.05 17.75
CA PRO A 323 -6.90 2.69 19.16
C PRO A 323 -8.19 3.31 19.70
N ILE A 324 -8.73 4.33 19.03
CA ILE A 324 -9.95 5.04 19.44
C ILE A 324 -11.06 4.93 18.38
N HIS A 325 -10.90 4.04 17.41
CA HIS A 325 -11.84 3.79 16.32
C HIS A 325 -12.25 5.05 15.51
N MET A 326 -11.43 6.10 15.52
CA MET A 326 -11.58 7.25 14.64
C MET A 326 -10.96 6.95 13.28
N ASN A 327 -11.80 6.81 12.26
CA ASN A 327 -11.37 6.30 10.96
C ASN A 327 -12.03 7.05 9.79
N ILE A 328 -11.54 6.76 8.58
CA ILE A 328 -11.97 7.43 7.34
C ILE A 328 -13.46 7.16 7.01
N VAL A 329 -13.99 6.00 7.37
CA VAL A 329 -15.41 5.67 7.13
C VAL A 329 -16.33 6.55 7.96
N LYS A 330 -15.98 6.78 9.25
CA LYS A 330 -16.71 7.72 10.10
C LYS A 330 -16.70 9.11 9.50
N VAL A 331 -15.55 9.58 9.02
CA VAL A 331 -15.44 10.89 8.36
C VAL A 331 -16.32 10.97 7.11
N ILE A 332 -16.28 9.96 6.22
CA ILE A 332 -17.09 9.93 5.01
C ILE A 332 -18.58 10.00 5.36
N LYS A 333 -19.05 9.20 6.31
CA LYS A 333 -20.46 9.18 6.74
C LYS A 333 -20.89 10.52 7.31
N THR A 334 -20.10 11.08 8.25
CA THR A 334 -20.44 12.37 8.86
C THR A 334 -20.46 13.52 7.85
N LEU A 335 -19.55 13.53 6.87
CA LEU A 335 -19.56 14.55 5.82
C LEU A 335 -20.69 14.35 4.80
N GLY A 336 -21.25 13.13 4.70
CA GLY A 336 -22.39 12.81 3.85
C GLY A 336 -23.75 13.02 4.50
N GLU A 337 -23.80 13.27 5.82
CA GLU A 337 -25.05 13.64 6.51
C GLU A 337 -25.46 15.05 6.08
N GLU A 338 -26.64 15.17 5.47
CA GLU A 338 -27.25 16.48 5.20
C GLU A 338 -27.63 17.11 6.55
N HIS A 339 -27.24 18.36 6.75
CA HIS A 339 -27.76 19.13 7.90
C HIS A 339 -29.24 19.42 7.65
N ALA A 340 -30.10 18.77 8.43
CA ALA A 340 -31.51 19.13 8.54
C ALA A 340 -31.67 20.49 9.24
#